data_f5bc468d6c824140f194f3fd81a590bd
#
_entry.id   f5bc468d6c824140f194f3fd81a590bd
#
_cell.length_a   1.000
_cell.length_b   1.000
_cell.length_c   1.000
_cell.angle_alpha   90.00
_cell.angle_beta   90.00
_cell.angle_gamma   90.00
#
_symmetry.space_group_name_H-M   'P 1'
#
loop_
_entity.id
_entity.type
_entity.pdbx_description
1 polymer ?
#
loop_
_entity_poly.entity_id
_entity_poly.type
_entity_poly.pdbx_seq_one_letter_code
_entity_poly.pdbx_strand_id
1 'polypeptide(L)'
;MSRFRCWLRRSRGRACAGTATPLDLCPTCGEGFVYPVQWTESGSAEWWLLLRCGACGEWRDVVASNHAVAAFDRLLDEEMDVIRAAAEKLERESLAAAADTFGAALRLDLLSADDFR
;
A
#
# COMPACT_ATOMS: atom_id res chain seq x y z
N MET A 1 19.58 1.43 -16.36
CA MET A 1 19.44 1.27 -14.91
C MET A 1 18.72 -0.01 -14.49
N SER A 2 17.59 -0.38 -15.09
CA SER A 2 16.88 -1.64 -14.78
C SER A 2 17.71 -2.88 -15.06
N ARG A 3 18.46 -2.91 -16.15
CA ARG A 3 19.39 -4.01 -16.52
C ARG A 3 20.50 -4.23 -15.50
N PHE A 4 21.02 -3.14 -14.92
CA PHE A 4 22.09 -3.21 -13.94
C PHE A 4 21.60 -3.80 -12.59
N ARG A 5 20.42 -3.39 -12.16
CA ARG A 5 19.79 -3.95 -10.95
C ARG A 5 19.39 -5.41 -11.13
N CYS A 6 18.90 -5.74 -12.31
CA CYS A 6 18.60 -7.13 -12.67
C CYS A 6 19.86 -7.99 -12.66
N TRP A 7 21.00 -7.48 -13.13
CA TRP A 7 22.28 -8.17 -13.09
C TRP A 7 22.76 -8.42 -11.65
N LEU A 8 22.65 -7.42 -10.77
CA LEU A 8 23.00 -7.57 -9.36
C LEU A 8 22.14 -8.62 -8.64
N ARG A 9 20.87 -8.74 -9.01
CA ARG A 9 19.98 -9.78 -8.48
C ARG A 9 20.32 -11.16 -9.04
N ARG A 10 20.70 -11.22 -10.30
CA ARG A 10 21.11 -12.47 -10.94
C ARG A 10 22.34 -13.08 -10.27
N SER A 11 23.29 -12.26 -9.83
CA SER A 11 24.46 -12.71 -9.09
C SER A 11 24.14 -13.30 -7.71
N ARG A 12 22.93 -13.05 -7.20
CA ARG A 12 22.40 -13.65 -5.96
C ARG A 12 21.51 -14.88 -6.23
N GLY A 13 21.52 -15.42 -7.43
CA GLY A 13 20.76 -16.61 -7.80
C GLY A 13 19.26 -16.42 -8.01
N ARG A 14 18.79 -15.17 -8.09
CA ARG A 14 17.38 -14.85 -8.36
C ARG A 14 17.23 -14.38 -9.80
N ALA A 15 16.33 -15.01 -10.53
CA ALA A 15 15.96 -14.57 -11.87
C ALA A 15 15.25 -13.21 -11.78
N CYS A 16 15.59 -12.29 -12.70
CA CYS A 16 14.73 -11.15 -12.92
C CYS A 16 13.36 -11.67 -13.30
N ALA A 17 12.32 -11.25 -12.58
CA ALA A 17 10.97 -11.65 -12.86
C ALA A 17 10.61 -11.21 -14.29
N GLY A 18 10.73 -12.11 -15.23
CA GLY A 18 10.05 -11.98 -16.51
C GLY A 18 8.55 -11.99 -16.27
N THR A 19 7.82 -11.61 -17.24
CA THR A 19 6.38 -11.36 -17.34
C THR A 19 5.41 -12.39 -16.75
N ALA A 20 5.90 -13.48 -16.14
CA ALA A 20 5.08 -14.59 -15.67
C ALA A 20 4.45 -14.40 -14.27
N THR A 21 4.99 -13.50 -13.45
CA THR A 21 4.45 -13.24 -12.10
C THR A 21 3.63 -11.97 -12.10
N PRO A 22 2.37 -12.00 -11.62
CA PRO A 22 1.57 -10.79 -11.43
C PRO A 22 2.31 -9.73 -10.61
N LEU A 23 2.09 -8.45 -10.91
CA LEU A 23 2.76 -7.34 -10.23
C LEU A 23 2.37 -7.25 -8.75
N ASP A 24 1.15 -7.59 -8.44
CA ASP A 24 0.54 -7.55 -7.12
C ASP A 24 0.96 -8.71 -6.19
N LEU A 25 1.50 -9.80 -6.75
CA LEU A 25 1.92 -10.96 -5.99
C LEU A 25 3.44 -11.00 -5.78
N CYS A 26 3.86 -11.29 -4.55
CA CYS A 26 5.27 -11.52 -4.25
C CYS A 26 5.68 -12.94 -4.66
N PRO A 27 6.69 -13.11 -5.53
CA PRO A 27 7.15 -14.43 -5.93
C PRO A 27 7.90 -15.16 -4.81
N THR A 28 8.28 -14.48 -3.73
CA THR A 28 9.02 -15.07 -2.60
C THR A 28 8.09 -15.62 -1.52
N CYS A 29 7.08 -14.86 -1.10
CA CYS A 29 6.16 -15.28 -0.03
C CYS A 29 4.73 -15.58 -0.51
N GLY A 30 4.38 -15.24 -1.75
CA GLY A 30 3.06 -15.46 -2.33
C GLY A 30 1.97 -14.48 -1.89
N GLU A 31 2.30 -13.54 -1.03
CA GLU A 31 1.34 -12.56 -0.51
C GLU A 31 1.08 -11.41 -1.51
N GLY A 32 -0.12 -10.84 -1.43
CA GLY A 32 -0.59 -9.74 -2.27
C GLY A 32 -0.30 -8.34 -1.71
N PHE A 33 0.77 -8.16 -0.95
CA PHE A 33 1.14 -6.87 -0.34
C PHE A 33 2.29 -6.18 -1.07
N VAL A 34 2.32 -6.27 -2.38
CA VAL A 34 3.35 -5.63 -3.22
C VAL A 34 2.92 -4.23 -3.59
N TYR A 35 3.82 -3.26 -3.42
CA TYR A 35 3.58 -1.88 -3.78
C TYR A 35 4.77 -1.29 -4.55
N PRO A 36 4.53 -0.30 -5.43
CA PRO A 36 5.60 0.37 -6.16
C PRO A 36 6.30 1.40 -5.28
N VAL A 37 7.62 1.42 -5.33
CA VAL A 37 8.45 2.43 -4.65
C VAL A 37 8.99 3.46 -5.63
N GLN A 38 9.33 3.01 -6.83
CA GLN A 38 9.76 3.87 -7.94
C GLN A 38 9.20 3.33 -9.25
N TRP A 39 8.95 4.24 -10.18
CA TRP A 39 8.52 3.92 -11.54
C TRP A 39 9.05 4.95 -12.52
N THR A 40 9.35 4.51 -13.73
CA THR A 40 9.85 5.34 -14.81
C THR A 40 9.43 4.75 -16.15
N GLU A 41 9.07 5.59 -17.10
CA GLU A 41 8.82 5.14 -18.47
C GLU A 41 10.08 4.46 -19.05
N SER A 42 9.89 3.30 -19.65
CA SER A 42 10.94 2.51 -20.26
C SER A 42 10.59 2.22 -21.72
N GLY A 43 10.57 3.26 -22.54
CA GLY A 43 10.11 3.20 -23.94
C GLY A 43 8.70 3.75 -24.11
N SER A 44 8.09 3.51 -25.27
CA SER A 44 6.79 4.09 -25.65
C SER A 44 5.58 3.37 -25.04
N ALA A 45 5.73 2.14 -24.58
CA ALA A 45 4.62 1.30 -24.11
C ALA A 45 4.94 0.44 -22.89
N GLU A 46 6.03 0.74 -22.21
CA GLU A 46 6.52 -0.02 -21.08
C GLU A 46 6.96 0.88 -19.93
N TRP A 47 6.86 0.34 -18.72
CA TRP A 47 7.31 0.97 -17.48
C TRP A 47 8.30 0.10 -16.76
N TRP A 48 9.35 0.71 -16.25
CA TRP A 48 10.18 0.09 -15.23
C TRP A 48 9.64 0.42 -13.85
N LEU A 49 9.48 -0.61 -13.03
CA LEU A 49 8.95 -0.52 -11.67
C LEU A 49 9.93 -1.13 -10.68
N LEU A 50 10.16 -0.45 -9.57
CA LEU A 50 10.78 -1.01 -8.40
C LEU A 50 9.69 -1.31 -7.37
N LEU A 51 9.46 -2.59 -7.12
CA LEU A 51 8.41 -3.09 -6.23
C LEU A 51 9.02 -3.58 -4.92
N ARG A 52 8.25 -3.45 -3.86
CA ARG A 52 8.57 -4.03 -2.55
C ARG A 52 7.37 -4.79 -2.01
N CYS A 53 7.64 -5.95 -1.39
CA CYS A 53 6.63 -6.69 -0.65
C CYS A 53 6.52 -6.15 0.77
N GLY A 54 5.33 -5.75 1.20
CA GLY A 54 5.06 -5.29 2.56
C GLY A 54 5.07 -6.41 3.60
N ALA A 55 4.89 -7.67 3.17
CA ALA A 55 4.88 -8.83 4.06
C ALA A 55 6.30 -9.34 4.37
N CYS A 56 7.12 -9.63 3.36
CA CYS A 56 8.46 -10.18 3.54
C CYS A 56 9.61 -9.19 3.31
N GLY A 57 9.31 -7.98 2.83
CA GLY A 57 10.31 -6.94 2.56
C GLY A 57 11.15 -7.15 1.31
N GLU A 58 10.86 -8.16 0.50
CA GLU A 58 11.62 -8.47 -0.71
C GLU A 58 11.45 -7.38 -1.78
N TRP A 59 12.55 -7.07 -2.45
CA TRP A 59 12.60 -6.10 -3.52
C TRP A 59 12.62 -6.78 -4.88
N ARG A 60 11.90 -6.21 -5.83
CA ARG A 60 11.83 -6.71 -7.20
C ARG A 60 11.78 -5.55 -8.18
N ASP A 61 12.61 -5.58 -9.22
CA ASP A 61 12.48 -4.68 -10.35
C ASP A 61 11.94 -5.41 -11.57
N VAL A 62 10.99 -4.80 -12.23
CA VAL A 62 10.29 -5.37 -13.39
C VAL A 62 10.11 -4.32 -14.46
N VAL A 63 10.00 -4.79 -15.71
CA VAL A 63 9.49 -3.99 -16.83
C VAL A 63 8.13 -4.56 -17.21
N ALA A 64 7.12 -3.73 -17.24
CA ALA A 64 5.75 -4.12 -17.51
C ALA A 64 5.12 -3.22 -18.57
N SER A 65 4.15 -3.78 -19.32
CA SER A 65 3.39 -3.03 -20.31
C SER A 65 2.47 -2.01 -19.65
N ASN A 66 2.07 -0.98 -20.41
CA ASN A 66 1.07 -0.01 -19.96
C ASN A 66 -0.22 -0.69 -19.47
N HIS A 67 -0.65 -1.75 -20.12
CA HIS A 67 -1.84 -2.51 -19.73
C HIS A 67 -1.68 -3.19 -18.36
N ALA A 68 -0.54 -3.82 -18.12
CA ALA A 68 -0.25 -4.47 -16.84
C ALA A 68 -0.12 -3.46 -15.70
N VAL A 69 0.51 -2.33 -15.96
CA VAL A 69 0.64 -1.23 -14.99
C VAL A 69 -0.73 -0.63 -14.65
N ALA A 70 -1.58 -0.38 -15.64
CA ALA A 70 -2.93 0.13 -15.42
C ALA A 70 -3.81 -0.85 -14.61
N ALA A 71 -3.67 -2.15 -14.84
CA ALA A 71 -4.37 -3.17 -14.06
C ALA A 71 -3.88 -3.21 -12.61
N PHE A 72 -2.58 -3.10 -12.39
CA PHE A 72 -1.96 -3.03 -11.06
C PHE A 72 -2.40 -1.78 -10.28
N ASP A 73 -2.41 -0.62 -10.94
CA ASP A 73 -2.85 0.64 -10.37
C ASP A 73 -4.31 0.58 -9.89
N ARG A 74 -5.20 -0.01 -10.67
CA ARG A 74 -6.60 -0.23 -10.27
C ARG A 74 -6.73 -1.12 -9.03
N LEU A 75 -5.94 -2.20 -8.93
CA LEU A 75 -5.94 -3.05 -7.74
C LEU A 75 -5.48 -2.28 -6.49
N LEU A 76 -4.45 -1.46 -6.62
CA LEU A 76 -3.98 -0.60 -5.52
C LEU A 76 -5.04 0.41 -5.09
N ASP A 77 -5.75 1.03 -6.03
CA ASP A 77 -6.84 1.96 -5.74
C ASP A 77 -8.00 1.26 -5.02
N GLU A 78 -8.41 0.07 -5.47
CA GLU A 78 -9.45 -0.74 -4.82
C GLU A 78 -9.06 -1.08 -3.38
N GLU A 79 -7.83 -1.49 -3.13
CA GLU A 79 -7.33 -1.78 -1.79
C GLU A 79 -7.28 -0.54 -0.91
N MET A 80 -6.86 0.60 -1.46
CA MET A 80 -6.87 1.89 -0.76
C MET A 80 -8.27 2.33 -0.38
N ASP A 81 -9.26 2.10 -1.23
CA ASP A 81 -10.67 2.41 -0.93
C ASP A 81 -11.21 1.58 0.22
N VAL A 82 -10.85 0.29 0.29
CA VAL A 82 -11.21 -0.59 1.41
C VAL A 82 -10.60 -0.08 2.73
N ILE A 83 -9.32 0.27 2.71
CA ILE A 83 -8.61 0.80 3.90
C ILE A 83 -9.22 2.12 4.34
N ARG A 84 -9.51 3.02 3.40
CA ARG A 84 -10.14 4.31 3.68
C ARG A 84 -11.50 4.14 4.31
N ALA A 85 -12.35 3.28 3.77
CA ALA A 85 -13.68 3.00 4.33
C ALA A 85 -13.59 2.41 5.75
N ALA A 86 -12.64 1.51 6.01
CA ALA A 86 -12.40 0.96 7.34
C ALA A 86 -11.91 2.04 8.32
N ALA A 87 -10.99 2.90 7.91
CA ALA A 87 -10.49 4.01 8.72
C ALA A 87 -11.61 5.01 9.08
N GLU A 88 -12.44 5.40 8.11
CA GLU A 88 -13.59 6.28 8.35
C GLU A 88 -14.61 5.66 9.31
N LYS A 89 -14.84 4.35 9.22
CA LYS A 89 -15.72 3.64 10.13
C LYS A 89 -15.17 3.70 11.56
N LEU A 90 -13.89 3.38 11.75
CA LEU A 90 -13.23 3.43 13.07
C LEU A 90 -13.26 4.85 13.66
N GLU A 91 -13.04 5.86 12.84
CA GLU A 91 -13.12 7.25 13.26
C GLU A 91 -14.52 7.63 13.74
N ARG A 92 -15.56 7.27 12.99
CA ARG A 92 -16.95 7.52 13.41
C ARG A 92 -17.30 6.80 14.72
N GLU A 93 -16.88 5.54 14.88
CA GLU A 93 -17.11 4.78 16.11
C GLU A 93 -16.38 5.39 17.31
N SER A 94 -15.14 5.84 17.10
CA SER A 94 -14.34 6.52 18.13
C SER A 94 -14.96 7.85 18.55
N LEU A 95 -15.40 8.66 17.60
CA LEU A 95 -16.08 9.94 17.88
C LEU A 95 -17.41 9.73 18.59
N ALA A 96 -18.19 8.72 18.20
CA ALA A 96 -19.46 8.40 18.89
C ALA A 96 -19.21 7.97 20.34
N ALA A 97 -18.22 7.11 20.60
CA ALA A 97 -17.85 6.70 21.95
C ALA A 97 -17.35 7.88 22.80
N ALA A 98 -16.55 8.78 22.22
CA ALA A 98 -16.07 9.99 22.89
C ALA A 98 -17.25 10.94 23.23
N ALA A 99 -18.19 11.12 22.30
CA ALA A 99 -19.38 11.93 22.53
C ALA A 99 -20.26 11.37 23.65
N ASP A 100 -20.46 10.05 23.70
CA ASP A 100 -21.21 9.38 24.77
C ASP A 100 -20.54 9.56 26.14
N THR A 101 -19.22 9.40 26.21
CA THR A 101 -18.41 9.61 27.42
C THR A 101 -18.51 11.07 27.88
N PHE A 102 -18.36 12.02 26.98
CA PHE A 102 -18.46 13.44 27.27
C PHE A 102 -19.87 13.83 27.76
N GLY A 103 -20.92 13.34 27.09
CA GLY A 103 -22.30 13.55 27.50
C GLY A 103 -22.60 12.98 28.89
N ALA A 104 -22.04 11.80 29.22
CA ALA A 104 -22.15 11.21 30.56
C ALA A 104 -21.44 12.08 31.62
N ALA A 105 -20.24 12.56 31.34
CA ALA A 105 -19.52 13.45 32.25
C ALA A 105 -20.23 14.75 32.49
N LEU A 106 -20.88 15.36 31.49
CA LEU A 106 -21.72 16.54 31.65
C LEU A 106 -22.94 16.27 32.52
N ARG A 107 -23.62 15.16 32.34
CA ARG A 107 -24.79 14.79 33.16
C ARG A 107 -24.45 14.54 34.64
N LEU A 108 -23.21 14.14 34.91
CA LEU A 108 -22.70 13.89 36.27
C LEU A 108 -22.02 15.11 36.89
N ASP A 109 -22.08 16.28 36.24
CA ASP A 109 -21.40 17.52 36.67
C ASP A 109 -19.86 17.32 36.89
N LEU A 110 -19.25 16.43 36.15
CA LEU A 110 -17.78 16.17 36.21
C LEU A 110 -16.98 17.17 35.39
N LEU A 111 -17.63 17.93 34.51
CA LEU A 111 -17.03 18.95 33.64
C LEU A 111 -17.67 20.30 33.87
N SER A 112 -16.89 21.35 33.94
CA SER A 112 -17.32 22.73 34.08
C SER A 112 -16.73 23.60 32.97
N ALA A 113 -17.26 24.83 32.84
CA ALA A 113 -16.74 25.80 31.87
C ALA A 113 -15.26 26.17 32.13
N ASP A 114 -14.79 25.99 33.35
CA ASP A 114 -13.42 26.32 33.74
C ASP A 114 -12.41 25.27 33.23
N ASP A 115 -12.84 24.04 32.93
CA ASP A 115 -12.00 22.99 32.39
C ASP A 115 -11.55 23.25 30.93
N PHE A 116 -12.17 24.23 30.28
CA PHE A 116 -11.92 24.61 28.88
C PHE A 116 -11.22 25.96 28.70
N ARG A 117 -10.67 26.55 29.75
CA ARG A 117 -9.95 27.84 29.73
C ARG A 117 -8.44 27.73 29.59
#